data_94d2b1d15ac6e640485c29f7bf493e93
#
_entry.id   94d2b1d15ac6e640485c29f7bf493e93
#
_cell.length_a   1.000
_cell.length_b   1.000
_cell.length_c   1.000
_cell.angle_alpha   90.00
_cell.angle_beta   90.00
_cell.angle_gamma   90.00
#
_symmetry.space_group_name_H-M   'P 1'
#
loop_
_entity.id
_entity.type
_entity.pdbx_description
1 polymer ?
#
loop_
_entity_poly.entity_id
_entity_poly.type
_entity_poly.pdbx_seq_one_letter_code
_entity_poly.pdbx_strand_id
1 'polypeptide(L)'
;MKSPRNIFRAQGPTSEGFIVVVVLWLLGALSVLASIYSVYVVNSAAAFAVQDEQLRGEALFSAALELTAYKHLTQQTHPTSGQFSFHFGQANIAVKFRPETARIDLNAAPKQLLAGLFRALGARPDDADTYGERIVAWRTVQPNAQDSEASAYRVAGLGYQPRGAKFPHANELALVRDIPSSLTERALKFVTVYSGQPQVNILDAPTEVIAALPGMSPNQISAFLLQRDASPQDAKSLLPAEAQQFATVEGGKAIRVLTRIVFDNGRQQSAEAVIVITEDRERPFAILSWRDDSIGMLADSQQ
;
A
#
# COMPACT_ATOMS: atom_id res chain seq x y z
N MET A 1 16.43 -111.37 26.74
CA MET A 1 15.29 -110.68 26.16
C MET A 1 15.44 -109.17 26.56
N LYS A 2 15.86 -108.32 25.61
CA LYS A 2 15.99 -106.88 25.78
C LYS A 2 14.97 -106.20 24.91
N SER A 3 14.08 -105.45 25.52
CA SER A 3 13.08 -104.64 24.91
C SER A 3 13.67 -103.30 24.38
N PRO A 4 13.32 -102.86 23.20
CA PRO A 4 13.82 -101.59 22.65
C PRO A 4 13.03 -100.38 23.25
N ARG A 5 13.74 -99.38 23.73
CA ARG A 5 13.20 -98.08 24.13
C ARG A 5 12.87 -97.24 22.89
N ASN A 6 11.58 -96.98 22.74
CA ASN A 6 11.13 -95.95 21.80
C ASN A 6 11.47 -94.52 22.32
N ILE A 7 12.31 -93.78 21.60
CA ILE A 7 12.60 -92.41 21.82
C ILE A 7 11.58 -91.56 21.02
N PHE A 8 10.55 -91.08 21.70
CA PHE A 8 9.69 -90.02 21.12
C PHE A 8 10.47 -88.76 21.01
N ARG A 9 10.78 -88.36 19.77
CA ARG A 9 11.37 -87.07 19.46
C ARG A 9 10.24 -86.01 19.49
N ALA A 10 10.14 -85.20 20.50
CA ALA A 10 9.24 -84.08 20.54
C ALA A 10 9.70 -83.07 19.47
N GLN A 11 8.90 -82.93 18.42
CA GLN A 11 9.03 -81.77 17.53
C GLN A 11 8.57 -80.54 18.29
N GLY A 12 9.50 -79.62 18.57
CA GLY A 12 9.19 -78.27 19.11
C GLY A 12 8.35 -77.50 18.12
N PRO A 13 7.50 -76.59 18.57
CA PRO A 13 6.64 -75.78 17.72
C PRO A 13 7.54 -74.93 16.79
N THR A 14 7.21 -74.97 15.50
CA THR A 14 7.89 -74.22 14.43
C THR A 14 7.73 -72.74 14.66
N SER A 15 8.78 -72.06 15.18
CA SER A 15 8.83 -70.63 15.39
C SER A 15 9.01 -69.78 14.08
N GLU A 16 9.07 -70.49 12.94
CA GLU A 16 9.31 -69.82 11.64
C GLU A 16 8.16 -68.92 11.20
N GLY A 17 6.90 -69.26 11.49
CA GLY A 17 5.73 -68.41 11.16
C GLY A 17 5.67 -67.11 11.96
N PHE A 18 6.18 -67.11 13.21
CA PHE A 18 6.18 -65.93 14.09
C PHE A 18 7.16 -64.87 13.56
N ILE A 19 8.33 -65.26 13.08
CA ILE A 19 9.34 -64.35 12.53
C ILE A 19 8.80 -63.59 11.32
N VAL A 20 8.08 -64.28 10.42
CA VAL A 20 7.48 -63.65 9.22
C VAL A 20 6.46 -62.57 9.61
N VAL A 21 5.62 -62.86 10.60
CA VAL A 21 4.63 -61.87 11.11
C VAL A 21 5.31 -60.64 11.71
N VAL A 22 6.37 -60.82 12.51
CA VAL A 22 7.13 -59.73 13.09
C VAL A 22 7.80 -58.87 12.01
N VAL A 23 8.40 -59.51 11.00
CA VAL A 23 9.00 -58.80 9.85
C VAL A 23 7.97 -58.01 9.06
N LEU A 24 6.79 -58.59 8.79
CA LEU A 24 5.69 -57.88 8.12
C LEU A 24 5.20 -56.69 8.93
N TRP A 25 5.10 -56.81 10.25
CA TRP A 25 4.75 -55.70 11.15
C TRP A 25 5.81 -54.59 11.12
N LEU A 26 7.08 -54.97 11.17
CA LEU A 26 8.19 -54.00 11.07
C LEU A 26 8.20 -53.26 9.73
N LEU A 27 7.99 -54.02 8.62
CA LEU A 27 7.89 -53.41 7.29
C LEU A 27 6.67 -52.48 7.18
N GLY A 28 5.52 -52.88 7.75
CA GLY A 28 4.33 -52.06 7.82
C GLY A 28 4.59 -50.75 8.62
N ALA A 29 5.21 -50.87 9.80
CA ALA A 29 5.56 -49.72 10.61
C ALA A 29 6.55 -48.75 9.91
N LEU A 30 7.58 -49.30 9.25
CA LEU A 30 8.55 -48.54 8.46
C LEU A 30 7.88 -47.85 7.27
N SER A 31 6.95 -48.51 6.58
CA SER A 31 6.19 -47.94 5.47
C SER A 31 5.33 -46.74 5.92
N VAL A 32 4.66 -46.87 7.07
CA VAL A 32 3.89 -45.76 7.67
C VAL A 32 4.82 -44.62 8.06
N LEU A 33 5.95 -44.90 8.70
CA LEU A 33 6.93 -43.87 9.08
C LEU A 33 7.49 -43.15 7.84
N ALA A 34 7.84 -43.88 6.78
CA ALA A 34 8.32 -43.31 5.54
C ALA A 34 7.27 -42.42 4.87
N SER A 35 5.99 -42.83 4.91
CA SER A 35 4.88 -42.04 4.37
C SER A 35 4.70 -40.74 5.14
N ILE A 36 4.72 -40.77 6.47
CA ILE A 36 4.63 -39.58 7.33
C ILE A 36 5.82 -38.63 7.05
N TYR A 37 7.02 -39.19 6.97
CA TYR A 37 8.22 -38.39 6.69
C TYR A 37 8.17 -37.76 5.29
N SER A 38 7.68 -38.48 4.28
CA SER A 38 7.51 -37.94 2.93
C SER A 38 6.56 -36.76 2.90
N VAL A 39 5.40 -36.84 3.57
CA VAL A 39 4.44 -35.73 3.69
C VAL A 39 5.06 -34.56 4.42
N TYR A 40 5.79 -34.81 5.50
CA TYR A 40 6.49 -33.75 6.25
C TYR A 40 7.52 -33.01 5.38
N VAL A 41 8.34 -33.74 4.62
CA VAL A 41 9.35 -33.14 3.73
C VAL A 41 8.72 -32.29 2.64
N VAL A 42 7.64 -32.79 1.99
CA VAL A 42 6.93 -32.04 0.95
C VAL A 42 6.33 -30.73 1.53
N ASN A 43 5.67 -30.82 2.67
CA ASN A 43 5.09 -29.64 3.30
C ASN A 43 6.15 -28.63 3.77
N SER A 44 7.27 -29.12 4.30
CA SER A 44 8.39 -28.27 4.70
C SER A 44 9.02 -27.57 3.49
N ALA A 45 9.26 -28.30 2.40
CA ALA A 45 9.79 -27.74 1.17
C ALA A 45 8.85 -26.65 0.58
N ALA A 46 7.53 -26.89 0.60
CA ALA A 46 6.55 -25.91 0.17
C ALA A 46 6.58 -24.62 1.05
N ALA A 47 6.70 -24.79 2.37
CA ALA A 47 6.80 -23.65 3.30
C ALA A 47 8.07 -22.82 3.05
N PHE A 48 9.21 -23.48 2.85
CA PHE A 48 10.47 -22.79 2.51
C PHE A 48 10.41 -22.07 1.16
N ALA A 49 9.75 -22.67 0.16
CA ALA A 49 9.59 -22.02 -1.14
C ALA A 49 8.78 -20.72 -1.04
N VAL A 50 7.71 -20.69 -0.24
CA VAL A 50 6.91 -19.48 -0.01
C VAL A 50 7.74 -18.40 0.69
N GLN A 51 8.54 -18.78 1.69
CA GLN A 51 9.38 -17.82 2.43
C GLN A 51 10.51 -17.25 1.54
N ASP A 52 11.16 -18.08 0.73
CA ASP A 52 12.19 -17.63 -0.22
C ASP A 52 11.62 -16.65 -1.24
N GLU A 53 10.42 -16.89 -1.75
CA GLU A 53 9.75 -15.98 -2.67
C GLU A 53 9.35 -14.64 -2.03
N GLN A 54 8.95 -14.64 -0.75
CA GLN A 54 8.69 -13.39 -0.02
C GLN A 54 9.96 -12.55 0.10
N LEU A 55 11.06 -13.16 0.53
CA LEU A 55 12.35 -12.48 0.64
C LEU A 55 12.85 -11.94 -0.71
N ARG A 56 12.66 -12.71 -1.78
CA ARG A 56 12.98 -12.23 -3.14
C ARG A 56 12.10 -11.06 -3.54
N GLY A 57 10.80 -11.10 -3.24
CA GLY A 57 9.88 -9.99 -3.48
C GLY A 57 10.33 -8.71 -2.76
N GLU A 58 10.62 -8.79 -1.47
CA GLU A 58 11.12 -7.65 -0.68
C GLU A 58 12.42 -7.07 -1.23
N ALA A 59 13.36 -7.92 -1.64
CA ALA A 59 14.61 -7.47 -2.28
C ALA A 59 14.36 -6.76 -3.61
N LEU A 60 13.44 -7.26 -4.44
CA LEU A 60 13.06 -6.64 -5.71
C LEU A 60 12.32 -5.31 -5.51
N PHE A 61 11.46 -5.21 -4.50
CA PHE A 61 10.83 -3.94 -4.11
C PHE A 61 11.88 -2.91 -3.67
N SER A 62 12.83 -3.32 -2.81
CA SER A 62 13.92 -2.44 -2.37
C SER A 62 14.74 -1.95 -3.57
N ALA A 63 15.10 -2.83 -4.50
CA ALA A 63 15.80 -2.47 -5.73
C ALA A 63 14.99 -1.48 -6.59
N ALA A 64 13.66 -1.65 -6.67
CA ALA A 64 12.80 -0.72 -7.38
C ALA A 64 12.79 0.68 -6.75
N LEU A 65 12.77 0.77 -5.42
CA LEU A 65 12.86 2.05 -4.70
C LEU A 65 14.21 2.73 -4.90
N GLU A 66 15.31 1.99 -4.77
CA GLU A 66 16.65 2.49 -5.00
C GLU A 66 16.82 3.01 -6.43
N LEU A 67 16.36 2.26 -7.42
CA LEU A 67 16.42 2.68 -8.81
C LEU A 67 15.55 3.91 -9.09
N THR A 68 14.40 4.03 -8.42
CA THR A 68 13.53 5.21 -8.51
C THR A 68 14.25 6.43 -7.94
N ALA A 69 14.82 6.32 -6.74
CA ALA A 69 15.58 7.38 -6.10
C ALA A 69 16.80 7.80 -6.94
N TYR A 70 17.55 6.83 -7.46
CA TYR A 70 18.70 7.07 -8.35
C TYR A 70 18.28 7.84 -9.61
N LYS A 71 17.21 7.40 -10.29
CA LYS A 71 16.71 8.09 -11.50
C LYS A 71 16.27 9.52 -11.18
N HIS A 72 15.59 9.72 -10.05
CA HIS A 72 15.16 11.06 -9.63
C HIS A 72 16.34 12.00 -9.35
N LEU A 73 17.41 11.50 -8.73
CA LEU A 73 18.60 12.30 -8.40
C LEU A 73 19.52 12.58 -9.58
N THR A 74 19.56 11.67 -10.56
CA THR A 74 20.54 11.76 -11.67
C THR A 74 20.01 12.42 -12.93
N GLN A 75 18.69 12.46 -13.12
CA GLN A 75 18.09 13.11 -14.28
C GLN A 75 18.09 14.63 -14.12
N GLN A 76 18.67 15.35 -15.06
CA GLN A 76 18.76 16.83 -15.05
C GLN A 76 17.40 17.54 -14.99
N THR A 77 16.34 16.90 -15.49
CA THR A 77 14.98 17.45 -15.50
C THR A 77 14.15 17.06 -14.29
N HIS A 78 14.66 16.22 -13.36
CA HIS A 78 13.96 15.72 -12.17
C HIS A 78 12.47 15.44 -12.45
N PRO A 79 12.14 14.37 -13.21
CA PRO A 79 10.76 14.12 -13.58
C PRO A 79 9.91 13.94 -12.31
N THR A 80 8.83 14.71 -12.21
CA THR A 80 7.95 14.67 -11.04
C THR A 80 7.20 13.35 -10.97
N SER A 81 6.86 12.79 -12.13
CA SER A 81 6.22 11.47 -12.27
C SER A 81 6.81 10.67 -13.40
N GLY A 82 6.58 9.37 -13.42
CA GLY A 82 7.07 8.52 -14.50
C GLY A 82 6.78 7.04 -14.28
N GLN A 83 7.19 6.26 -15.27
CA GLN A 83 7.14 4.82 -15.22
C GLN A 83 8.36 4.21 -15.91
N PHE A 84 8.80 3.07 -15.43
CA PHE A 84 9.82 2.28 -16.06
C PHE A 84 9.65 0.80 -15.72
N SER A 85 10.29 -0.06 -16.46
CA SER A 85 10.36 -1.49 -16.16
C SER A 85 11.79 -1.99 -16.31
N PHE A 86 12.10 -3.05 -15.59
CA PHE A 86 13.36 -3.76 -15.71
C PHE A 86 13.13 -5.24 -15.42
N HIS A 87 14.05 -6.06 -15.92
CA HIS A 87 14.07 -7.49 -15.66
C HIS A 87 15.24 -7.80 -14.72
N PHE A 88 14.99 -8.59 -13.69
CA PHE A 88 16.02 -9.03 -12.76
C PHE A 88 15.75 -10.47 -12.31
N GLY A 89 16.73 -11.36 -12.55
CA GLY A 89 16.61 -12.79 -12.26
C GLY A 89 15.48 -13.42 -13.08
N GLN A 90 14.46 -13.94 -12.40
CA GLN A 90 13.27 -14.57 -12.96
C GLN A 90 12.01 -13.73 -12.74
N ALA A 91 12.15 -12.40 -12.81
CA ALA A 91 11.03 -11.50 -12.57
C ALA A 91 11.10 -10.27 -13.47
N ASN A 92 9.93 -9.81 -13.93
CA ASN A 92 9.72 -8.52 -14.57
C ASN A 92 9.14 -7.55 -13.54
N ILE A 93 9.80 -6.40 -13.36
CA ILE A 93 9.43 -5.38 -12.39
C ILE A 93 8.96 -4.14 -13.15
N ALA A 94 7.72 -3.75 -12.93
CA ALA A 94 7.15 -2.51 -13.44
C ALA A 94 7.00 -1.52 -12.27
N VAL A 95 7.54 -0.33 -12.46
CA VAL A 95 7.53 0.76 -11.46
C VAL A 95 6.81 1.95 -12.03
N LYS A 96 5.88 2.51 -11.25
CA LYS A 96 5.22 3.78 -11.53
C LYS A 96 5.39 4.69 -10.31
N PHE A 97 5.82 5.92 -10.53
CA PHE A 97 6.01 6.86 -9.43
C PHE A 97 5.33 8.19 -9.71
N ARG A 98 4.85 8.84 -8.65
CA ARG A 98 4.19 10.15 -8.68
C ARG A 98 4.55 10.94 -7.43
N PRO A 99 4.60 12.29 -7.50
CA PRO A 99 4.85 13.11 -6.33
C PRO A 99 3.65 13.08 -5.39
N GLU A 100 3.89 13.15 -4.10
CA GLU A 100 2.82 13.27 -3.10
C GLU A 100 2.09 14.63 -3.20
N THR A 101 2.70 15.64 -3.80
CA THR A 101 2.06 16.93 -4.13
C THR A 101 0.96 16.81 -5.17
N ALA A 102 0.84 15.68 -5.90
CA ALA A 102 -0.31 15.38 -6.76
C ALA A 102 -1.61 15.12 -5.98
N ARG A 103 -1.52 15.03 -4.64
CA ARG A 103 -2.64 14.81 -3.71
C ARG A 103 -2.76 15.99 -2.74
N ILE A 104 -3.93 16.13 -2.12
CA ILE A 104 -4.20 17.17 -1.13
C ILE A 104 -3.64 16.74 0.22
N ASP A 105 -2.77 17.55 0.82
CA ASP A 105 -2.18 17.24 2.12
C ASP A 105 -3.13 17.61 3.25
N LEU A 106 -3.56 16.61 4.03
CA LEU A 106 -4.45 16.82 5.20
C LEU A 106 -3.82 17.72 6.25
N ASN A 107 -2.48 17.79 6.32
CA ASN A 107 -1.75 18.58 7.31
C ASN A 107 -1.44 20.01 6.88
N ALA A 108 -1.39 20.29 5.57
CA ALA A 108 -0.96 21.55 5.04
C ALA A 108 -2.05 22.30 4.24
N ALA A 109 -2.95 21.56 3.57
CA ALA A 109 -3.95 22.15 2.69
C ALA A 109 -4.91 23.09 3.43
N PRO A 110 -5.27 24.25 2.84
CA PRO A 110 -6.25 25.16 3.41
C PRO A 110 -7.67 24.59 3.31
N LYS A 111 -8.57 25.09 4.17
CA LYS A 111 -9.98 24.66 4.24
C LYS A 111 -10.65 24.63 2.86
N GLN A 112 -10.43 25.66 2.04
CA GLN A 112 -11.08 25.80 0.72
C GLN A 112 -10.76 24.61 -0.21
N LEU A 113 -9.51 24.15 -0.21
CA LEU A 113 -9.06 23.03 -1.04
C LEU A 113 -9.62 21.71 -0.51
N LEU A 114 -9.66 21.52 0.81
CA LEU A 114 -10.27 20.37 1.45
C LEU A 114 -11.77 20.27 1.15
N ALA A 115 -12.50 21.39 1.34
CA ALA A 115 -13.92 21.48 1.00
C ALA A 115 -14.16 21.23 -0.50
N GLY A 116 -13.30 21.78 -1.36
CA GLY A 116 -13.34 21.56 -2.80
C GLY A 116 -13.27 20.08 -3.17
N LEU A 117 -12.40 19.30 -2.50
CA LEU A 117 -12.33 17.85 -2.71
C LEU A 117 -13.67 17.17 -2.39
N PHE A 118 -14.29 17.46 -1.26
CA PHE A 118 -15.56 16.83 -0.90
C PHE A 118 -16.69 17.24 -1.85
N ARG A 119 -16.71 18.48 -2.37
CA ARG A 119 -17.62 18.90 -3.44
C ARG A 119 -17.39 18.12 -4.72
N ALA A 120 -16.13 17.96 -5.15
CA ALA A 120 -15.77 17.14 -6.31
C ALA A 120 -16.17 15.66 -6.15
N LEU A 121 -16.19 15.18 -4.91
CA LEU A 121 -16.67 13.85 -4.56
C LEU A 121 -18.20 13.77 -4.36
N GLY A 122 -18.96 14.84 -4.62
CA GLY A 122 -20.42 14.84 -4.61
C GLY A 122 -21.07 15.17 -3.27
N ALA A 123 -20.35 15.74 -2.31
CA ALA A 123 -20.94 16.32 -1.11
C ALA A 123 -21.68 17.63 -1.46
N ARG A 124 -22.74 17.92 -0.72
CA ARG A 124 -23.42 19.22 -0.83
C ARG A 124 -22.44 20.35 -0.42
N PRO A 125 -22.56 21.55 -0.98
CA PRO A 125 -21.63 22.64 -0.70
C PRO A 125 -21.46 22.93 0.79
N ASP A 126 -22.57 23.05 1.56
CA ASP A 126 -22.54 23.35 2.98
C ASP A 126 -21.89 22.24 3.82
N ASP A 127 -22.16 20.97 3.47
CA ASP A 127 -21.54 19.82 4.12
C ASP A 127 -20.05 19.76 3.83
N ALA A 128 -19.65 20.02 2.59
CA ALA A 128 -18.24 20.04 2.18
C ALA A 128 -17.43 21.12 2.92
N ASP A 129 -18.00 22.30 3.08
CA ASP A 129 -17.38 23.40 3.85
C ASP A 129 -17.22 23.01 5.32
N THR A 130 -18.23 22.36 5.89
CA THR A 130 -18.19 21.81 7.25
C THR A 130 -17.09 20.73 7.39
N TYR A 131 -16.96 19.83 6.42
CA TYR A 131 -15.91 18.79 6.45
C TYR A 131 -14.51 19.41 6.39
N GLY A 132 -14.30 20.41 5.53
CA GLY A 132 -13.05 21.15 5.46
C GLY A 132 -12.68 21.82 6.79
N GLU A 133 -13.67 22.43 7.48
CA GLU A 133 -13.48 23.05 8.81
C GLU A 133 -13.07 22.00 9.85
N ARG A 134 -13.75 20.87 9.90
CA ARG A 134 -13.48 19.79 10.87
C ARG A 134 -12.10 19.17 10.68
N ILE A 135 -11.65 18.98 9.43
CA ILE A 135 -10.31 18.49 9.15
C ILE A 135 -9.25 19.48 9.68
N VAL A 136 -9.45 20.79 9.46
CA VAL A 136 -8.56 21.80 10.00
C VAL A 136 -8.61 21.81 11.54
N ALA A 137 -9.81 21.76 12.13
CA ALA A 137 -9.98 21.69 13.58
C ALA A 137 -9.36 20.43 14.19
N TRP A 138 -9.44 19.30 13.52
CA TRP A 138 -8.82 18.03 13.95
C TRP A 138 -7.30 18.17 14.17
N ARG A 139 -6.62 18.86 13.29
CA ARG A 139 -5.15 19.02 13.30
C ARG A 139 -4.65 20.23 14.09
N THR A 140 -5.56 21.11 14.53
CA THR A 140 -5.19 22.39 15.17
C THR A 140 -5.49 22.32 16.67
N VAL A 141 -4.54 22.74 17.49
CA VAL A 141 -4.75 22.90 18.94
C VAL A 141 -5.78 24.00 19.16
N GLN A 142 -6.88 23.69 19.84
CA GLN A 142 -7.91 24.65 20.23
C GLN A 142 -7.72 25.04 21.71
N PRO A 143 -7.38 26.29 22.02
CA PRO A 143 -7.05 26.68 23.39
C PRO A 143 -8.28 26.74 24.34
N ASN A 144 -9.51 26.86 23.81
CA ASN A 144 -10.72 26.99 24.62
C ASN A 144 -11.55 25.71 24.61
N ALA A 145 -11.60 25.02 25.74
CA ALA A 145 -12.27 23.70 25.87
C ALA A 145 -13.79 23.74 25.79
N GLN A 146 -14.45 24.88 26.01
CA GLN A 146 -15.92 24.97 26.14
C GLN A 146 -16.66 25.12 24.81
N ASP A 147 -16.06 25.82 23.83
CA ASP A 147 -16.63 25.97 22.47
C ASP A 147 -15.84 25.16 21.42
N SER A 148 -15.04 24.22 21.88
CA SER A 148 -14.12 23.48 21.03
C SER A 148 -14.83 22.35 20.28
N GLU A 149 -14.29 21.99 19.11
CA GLU A 149 -14.69 20.78 18.38
C GLU A 149 -14.72 19.53 19.30
N ALA A 150 -13.84 19.46 20.33
CA ALA A 150 -13.83 18.40 21.32
C ALA A 150 -15.15 18.26 22.11
N SER A 151 -15.88 19.38 22.38
CA SER A 151 -17.18 19.31 23.02
C SER A 151 -18.24 18.68 22.11
N ALA A 152 -18.16 18.95 20.80
CA ALA A 152 -19.05 18.37 19.81
C ALA A 152 -18.87 16.83 19.67
N TYR A 153 -17.62 16.33 19.79
CA TYR A 153 -17.34 14.88 19.82
C TYR A 153 -17.96 14.21 21.06
N ARG A 154 -17.88 14.84 22.24
CA ARG A 154 -18.51 14.36 23.48
C ARG A 154 -20.04 14.35 23.38
N VAL A 155 -20.64 15.42 22.84
CA VAL A 155 -22.09 15.48 22.61
C VAL A 155 -22.57 14.41 21.65
N ALA A 156 -21.76 14.08 20.63
CA ALA A 156 -22.01 13.00 19.70
C ALA A 156 -21.80 11.59 20.30
N GLY A 157 -21.41 11.48 21.59
CA GLY A 157 -21.18 10.20 22.27
C GLY A 157 -19.91 9.46 21.82
N LEU A 158 -18.97 10.15 21.17
CA LEU A 158 -17.73 9.56 20.70
C LEU A 158 -16.73 9.45 21.86
N GLY A 159 -16.10 8.27 22.01
CA GLY A 159 -15.12 7.99 23.07
C GLY A 159 -13.73 8.62 22.83
N TYR A 160 -13.59 9.48 21.81
CA TYR A 160 -12.36 10.16 21.43
C TYR A 160 -12.66 11.61 21.04
N GLN A 161 -11.61 12.40 20.86
CA GLN A 161 -11.68 13.83 20.52
C GLN A 161 -10.67 14.16 19.39
N PRO A 162 -10.79 15.34 18.76
CA PRO A 162 -9.83 15.81 17.79
C PRO A 162 -8.40 15.73 18.34
N ARG A 163 -7.46 15.33 17.48
CA ARG A 163 -6.06 15.12 17.89
C ARG A 163 -5.37 16.40 18.39
N GLY A 164 -5.74 17.57 17.85
CA GLY A 164 -5.02 18.82 18.10
C GLY A 164 -3.57 18.81 17.58
N ALA A 165 -3.24 17.91 16.68
CA ALA A 165 -1.91 17.72 16.08
C ALA A 165 -2.06 17.17 14.66
N LYS A 166 -0.96 17.19 13.89
CA LYS A 166 -0.92 16.65 12.52
C LYS A 166 -1.43 15.21 12.44
N PHE A 167 -2.12 14.89 11.34
CA PHE A 167 -2.48 13.52 10.99
C PHE A 167 -1.20 12.69 10.80
N PRO A 168 -1.00 11.59 11.52
CA PRO A 168 0.13 10.68 11.30
C PRO A 168 -0.07 9.80 10.06
N HIS A 169 -1.35 9.53 9.72
CA HIS A 169 -1.74 8.71 8.59
C HIS A 169 -3.06 9.21 7.99
N ALA A 170 -3.21 9.10 6.65
CA ALA A 170 -4.40 9.56 5.96
C ALA A 170 -5.69 8.85 6.43
N ASN A 171 -5.61 7.58 6.84
CA ASN A 171 -6.77 6.83 7.34
C ASN A 171 -7.40 7.43 8.60
N GLU A 172 -6.68 8.27 9.35
CA GLU A 172 -7.24 8.98 10.50
C GLU A 172 -8.35 9.97 10.10
N LEU A 173 -8.47 10.28 8.80
CA LEU A 173 -9.62 11.00 8.25
C LEU A 173 -10.97 10.33 8.61
N ALA A 174 -11.00 9.01 8.77
CA ALA A 174 -12.18 8.28 9.19
C ALA A 174 -12.66 8.59 10.63
N LEU A 175 -11.80 9.19 11.44
CA LEU A 175 -12.13 9.63 12.80
C LEU A 175 -12.68 11.07 12.85
N VAL A 176 -12.61 11.81 11.74
CA VAL A 176 -13.19 13.15 11.66
C VAL A 176 -14.71 13.03 11.60
N ARG A 177 -15.37 13.65 12.58
CA ARG A 177 -16.79 13.55 12.84
C ARG A 177 -17.65 13.98 11.64
N ASP A 178 -18.76 13.26 11.44
CA ASP A 178 -19.83 13.52 10.47
C ASP A 178 -19.40 13.53 8.99
N ILE A 179 -18.21 13.03 8.67
CA ILE A 179 -17.87 12.71 7.28
C ILE A 179 -18.38 11.30 7.00
N PRO A 180 -19.28 11.09 6.03
CA PRO A 180 -19.76 9.76 5.69
C PRO A 180 -18.62 8.82 5.28
N SER A 181 -18.65 7.56 5.75
CA SER A 181 -17.59 6.57 5.46
C SER A 181 -17.34 6.40 3.96
N SER A 182 -18.40 6.39 3.16
CA SER A 182 -18.30 6.30 1.69
C SER A 182 -17.57 7.48 1.06
N LEU A 183 -17.71 8.70 1.59
CA LEU A 183 -16.95 9.87 1.15
C LEU A 183 -15.51 9.80 1.64
N THR A 184 -15.29 9.36 2.89
CA THR A 184 -13.96 9.16 3.44
C THR A 184 -13.15 8.17 2.61
N GLU A 185 -13.69 6.99 2.32
CA GLU A 185 -13.03 5.95 1.48
C GLU A 185 -12.65 6.48 0.11
N ARG A 186 -13.53 7.26 -0.52
CA ARG A 186 -13.24 7.89 -1.82
C ARG A 186 -12.17 8.97 -1.68
N ALA A 187 -12.22 9.79 -0.64
CA ALA A 187 -11.27 10.86 -0.40
C ALA A 187 -9.85 10.33 -0.14
N LEU A 188 -9.70 9.15 0.50
CA LEU A 188 -8.39 8.53 0.78
C LEU A 188 -7.53 8.32 -0.48
N LYS A 189 -8.13 8.21 -1.65
CA LYS A 189 -7.41 8.10 -2.94
C LYS A 189 -6.73 9.41 -3.35
N PHE A 190 -7.18 10.55 -2.84
CA PHE A 190 -6.81 11.90 -3.27
C PHE A 190 -6.11 12.72 -2.19
N VAL A 191 -5.98 12.18 -0.99
CA VAL A 191 -5.32 12.86 0.13
C VAL A 191 -4.01 12.20 0.51
N THR A 192 -3.14 12.98 1.16
CA THR A 192 -1.86 12.53 1.72
C THR A 192 -1.59 13.23 3.04
N VAL A 193 -0.55 12.80 3.75
CA VAL A 193 0.03 13.46 4.93
C VAL A 193 1.53 13.72 4.76
N TYR A 194 2.07 13.43 3.57
CA TYR A 194 3.51 13.36 3.33
C TYR A 194 4.06 14.47 2.43
N SER A 195 3.22 15.26 1.74
CA SER A 195 3.72 16.32 0.85
C SER A 195 4.24 17.52 1.62
N GLY A 196 3.65 17.84 2.77
CA GLY A 196 3.95 19.01 3.56
C GLY A 196 3.63 20.34 2.86
N GLN A 197 2.94 20.32 1.71
CA GLN A 197 2.64 21.49 0.88
C GLN A 197 1.16 21.85 0.93
N PRO A 198 0.82 23.16 1.04
CA PRO A 198 -0.57 23.62 0.99
C PRO A 198 -1.15 23.60 -0.43
N GLN A 199 -0.31 23.50 -1.44
CA GLN A 199 -0.62 23.51 -2.87
C GLN A 199 -0.59 22.10 -3.44
N VAL A 200 -1.27 21.88 -4.57
CA VAL A 200 -1.24 20.64 -5.33
C VAL A 200 -0.48 20.83 -6.64
N ASN A 201 0.30 19.79 -7.01
CA ASN A 201 0.98 19.77 -8.31
C ASN A 201 -0.05 19.44 -9.41
N ILE A 202 -0.41 20.46 -10.17
CA ILE A 202 -1.45 20.39 -11.20
C ILE A 202 -1.05 19.56 -12.42
N LEU A 203 0.25 19.31 -12.63
CA LEU A 203 0.73 18.48 -13.74
C LEU A 203 0.42 17.00 -13.51
N ASP A 204 0.53 16.55 -12.25
CA ASP A 204 0.38 15.14 -11.89
C ASP A 204 -0.93 14.83 -11.14
N ALA A 205 -1.69 15.87 -10.77
CA ALA A 205 -2.93 15.74 -10.02
C ALA A 205 -4.03 15.03 -10.83
N PRO A 206 -4.77 14.10 -10.22
CA PRO A 206 -5.95 13.49 -10.85
C PRO A 206 -7.10 14.49 -10.99
N THR A 207 -8.07 14.14 -11.83
CA THR A 207 -9.21 15.00 -12.17
C THR A 207 -9.95 15.53 -10.96
N GLU A 208 -10.16 14.71 -9.94
CA GLU A 208 -10.87 15.07 -8.71
C GLU A 208 -10.11 16.12 -7.88
N VAL A 209 -8.79 16.06 -7.89
CA VAL A 209 -7.94 17.07 -7.23
C VAL A 209 -7.94 18.38 -8.00
N ILE A 210 -7.95 18.35 -9.35
CA ILE A 210 -8.12 19.53 -10.19
C ILE A 210 -9.51 20.13 -9.97
N ALA A 211 -10.56 19.30 -9.88
CA ALA A 211 -11.93 19.73 -9.61
C ALA A 211 -12.10 20.33 -8.20
N ALA A 212 -11.21 20.01 -7.27
CA ALA A 212 -11.20 20.59 -5.92
C ALA A 212 -10.70 22.05 -5.88
N LEU A 213 -10.01 22.50 -6.92
CA LEU A 213 -9.52 23.87 -7.01
C LEU A 213 -10.68 24.87 -7.12
N PRO A 214 -10.64 26.01 -6.43
CA PRO A 214 -11.68 27.02 -6.50
C PRO A 214 -11.90 27.55 -7.93
N GLY A 215 -13.16 27.81 -8.29
CA GLY A 215 -13.54 28.38 -9.58
C GLY A 215 -13.47 27.44 -10.77
N MET A 216 -13.15 26.16 -10.58
CA MET A 216 -13.08 25.18 -11.65
C MET A 216 -14.47 24.64 -12.03
N SER A 217 -14.96 25.03 -13.21
CA SER A 217 -16.15 24.42 -13.82
C SER A 217 -15.81 23.14 -14.58
N PRO A 218 -16.77 22.25 -14.85
CA PRO A 218 -16.53 21.01 -15.61
C PRO A 218 -15.87 21.24 -16.98
N ASN A 219 -16.27 22.29 -17.70
CA ASN A 219 -15.66 22.64 -18.98
C ASN A 219 -14.20 23.10 -18.84
N GLN A 220 -13.91 23.89 -17.81
CA GLN A 220 -12.53 24.34 -17.52
C GLN A 220 -11.64 23.16 -17.10
N ILE A 221 -12.15 22.21 -16.31
CA ILE A 221 -11.41 20.99 -15.93
C ILE A 221 -11.03 20.21 -17.20
N SER A 222 -12.00 19.96 -18.08
CA SER A 222 -11.76 19.21 -19.32
C SER A 222 -10.75 19.92 -20.23
N ALA A 223 -10.89 21.24 -20.41
CA ALA A 223 -9.97 22.03 -21.20
C ALA A 223 -8.55 22.04 -20.59
N PHE A 224 -8.46 22.21 -19.26
CA PHE A 224 -7.19 22.17 -18.53
C PHE A 224 -6.46 20.84 -18.71
N LEU A 225 -7.16 19.71 -18.52
CA LEU A 225 -6.57 18.38 -18.66
C LEU A 225 -6.01 18.11 -20.06
N LEU A 226 -6.66 18.61 -21.10
CA LEU A 226 -6.18 18.51 -22.47
C LEU A 226 -4.96 19.40 -22.75
N GLN A 227 -4.89 20.58 -22.14
CA GLN A 227 -3.85 21.57 -22.42
C GLN A 227 -2.60 21.41 -21.54
N ARG A 228 -2.73 20.91 -20.28
CA ARG A 228 -1.60 20.79 -19.37
C ARG A 228 -0.48 19.88 -19.92
N ASP A 229 -0.84 18.83 -20.65
CA ASP A 229 0.11 17.88 -21.23
C ASP A 229 0.82 18.45 -22.45
N ALA A 230 0.17 19.39 -23.16
CA ALA A 230 0.73 20.08 -24.34
C ALA A 230 1.68 21.23 -23.94
N SER A 231 1.40 21.93 -22.84
CA SER A 231 2.18 23.12 -22.38
C SER A 231 2.35 23.10 -20.86
N PRO A 232 3.16 22.18 -20.29
CA PRO A 232 3.30 22.07 -18.83
C PRO A 232 3.82 23.35 -18.15
N GLN A 233 4.64 24.14 -18.86
CA GLN A 233 5.21 25.39 -18.36
C GLN A 233 4.15 26.47 -18.12
N ASP A 234 3.12 26.50 -18.95
CA ASP A 234 2.04 27.48 -18.89
C ASP A 234 0.81 26.96 -18.13
N ALA A 235 0.84 25.71 -17.65
CA ALA A 235 -0.32 25.05 -17.03
C ALA A 235 -0.96 25.87 -15.90
N LYS A 236 -0.15 26.56 -15.08
CA LYS A 236 -0.66 27.40 -14.00
C LYS A 236 -1.46 28.60 -14.49
N SER A 237 -1.09 29.18 -15.63
CA SER A 237 -1.79 30.34 -16.23
C SER A 237 -3.15 29.96 -16.83
N LEU A 238 -3.39 28.68 -17.11
CA LEU A 238 -4.67 28.17 -17.61
C LEU A 238 -5.74 28.09 -16.52
N LEU A 239 -5.35 28.19 -15.25
CA LEU A 239 -6.27 28.15 -14.11
C LEU A 239 -6.91 29.51 -13.84
N PRO A 240 -8.15 29.54 -13.32
CA PRO A 240 -8.73 30.77 -12.75
C PRO A 240 -7.82 31.40 -11.72
N ALA A 241 -7.82 32.73 -11.63
CA ALA A 241 -6.94 33.47 -10.72
C ALA A 241 -7.05 33.00 -9.24
N GLU A 242 -8.26 32.66 -8.80
CA GLU A 242 -8.55 32.12 -7.47
C GLU A 242 -7.98 30.73 -7.23
N ALA A 243 -7.79 29.92 -8.28
CA ALA A 243 -7.19 28.58 -8.20
C ALA A 243 -5.66 28.62 -8.14
N GLN A 244 -5.01 29.64 -8.75
CA GLN A 244 -3.56 29.68 -8.92
C GLN A 244 -2.76 29.67 -7.61
N GLN A 245 -3.32 30.22 -6.52
CA GLN A 245 -2.66 30.20 -5.20
C GLN A 245 -2.59 28.79 -4.59
N PHE A 246 -3.47 27.87 -5.01
CA PHE A 246 -3.52 26.47 -4.55
C PHE A 246 -2.77 25.51 -5.48
N ALA A 247 -2.17 26.03 -6.55
CA ALA A 247 -1.53 25.26 -7.60
C ALA A 247 -0.01 25.47 -7.60
N THR A 248 0.72 24.39 -7.79
CA THR A 248 2.16 24.34 -8.09
C THR A 248 2.42 23.43 -9.28
N VAL A 249 3.57 23.58 -9.90
CA VAL A 249 4.10 22.66 -10.92
C VAL A 249 5.28 21.84 -10.37
N GLU A 250 5.66 22.06 -9.10
CA GLU A 250 6.79 21.40 -8.47
C GLU A 250 6.39 20.05 -7.85
N GLY A 251 7.25 19.04 -8.00
CA GLY A 251 6.99 17.68 -7.54
C GLY A 251 7.10 17.48 -6.02
N GLY A 252 7.83 18.36 -5.31
CA GLY A 252 8.15 18.13 -3.89
C GLY A 252 9.17 17.00 -3.66
N LYS A 253 9.50 16.75 -2.38
CA LYS A 253 10.53 15.74 -2.01
C LYS A 253 9.94 14.34 -1.78
N ALA A 254 8.64 14.23 -1.50
CA ALA A 254 7.99 12.95 -1.23
C ALA A 254 7.37 12.38 -2.51
N ILE A 255 7.66 11.11 -2.76
CA ILE A 255 7.27 10.39 -3.97
C ILE A 255 6.58 9.09 -3.58
N ARG A 256 5.43 8.83 -4.17
CA ARG A 256 4.73 7.54 -4.08
C ARG A 256 5.20 6.64 -5.21
N VAL A 257 5.63 5.44 -4.86
CA VAL A 257 6.15 4.43 -5.77
C VAL A 257 5.24 3.21 -5.71
N LEU A 258 4.66 2.85 -6.85
CA LEU A 258 3.91 1.62 -7.04
C LEU A 258 4.78 0.65 -7.82
N THR A 259 5.00 -0.51 -7.27
CA THR A 259 5.81 -1.55 -7.90
C THR A 259 4.97 -2.80 -8.10
N ARG A 260 4.98 -3.34 -9.31
CA ARG A 260 4.41 -4.65 -9.65
C ARG A 260 5.52 -5.58 -10.10
N ILE A 261 5.60 -6.74 -9.49
CA ILE A 261 6.53 -7.81 -9.81
C ILE A 261 5.73 -8.96 -10.42
N VAL A 262 6.16 -9.43 -11.58
CA VAL A 262 5.62 -10.62 -12.25
C VAL A 262 6.75 -11.61 -12.37
N PHE A 263 6.67 -12.71 -11.63
CA PHE A 263 7.64 -13.81 -11.69
C PHE A 263 7.38 -14.71 -12.91
N ASP A 264 8.40 -15.38 -13.39
CA ASP A 264 8.31 -16.30 -14.55
C ASP A 264 7.35 -17.48 -14.30
N ASN A 265 7.12 -17.85 -13.03
CA ASN A 265 6.11 -18.85 -12.64
C ASN A 265 4.66 -18.31 -12.66
N GLY A 266 4.44 -17.07 -13.12
CA GLY A 266 3.13 -16.42 -13.22
C GLY A 266 2.61 -15.78 -11.94
N ARG A 267 3.32 -15.89 -10.81
CA ARG A 267 2.94 -15.19 -9.57
C ARG A 267 3.16 -13.69 -9.72
N GLN A 268 2.30 -12.92 -9.07
CA GLN A 268 2.38 -11.47 -9.05
C GLN A 268 2.41 -10.97 -7.60
N GLN A 269 3.21 -9.96 -7.37
CA GLN A 269 3.26 -9.20 -6.12
C GLN A 269 3.20 -7.71 -6.45
N SER A 270 2.55 -6.94 -5.58
CA SER A 270 2.49 -5.48 -5.71
C SER A 270 2.76 -4.85 -4.37
N ALA A 271 3.48 -3.74 -4.36
CA ALA A 271 3.67 -2.93 -3.18
C ALA A 271 3.59 -1.46 -3.53
N GLU A 272 3.13 -0.68 -2.56
CA GLU A 272 3.11 0.77 -2.59
C GLU A 272 4.00 1.30 -1.47
N ALA A 273 4.93 2.17 -1.79
CA ALA A 273 5.75 2.87 -0.82
C ALA A 273 5.70 4.37 -1.04
N VAL A 274 5.75 5.14 0.04
CA VAL A 274 6.03 6.57 -0.02
C VAL A 274 7.45 6.78 0.49
N ILE A 275 8.29 7.37 -0.35
CA ILE A 275 9.67 7.70 -0.01
C ILE A 275 9.86 9.20 -0.03
N VAL A 276 10.76 9.70 0.80
CA VAL A 276 11.26 11.09 0.73
C VAL A 276 12.70 11.06 0.23
N ILE A 277 12.98 11.83 -0.81
CA ILE A 277 14.33 11.98 -1.33
C ILE A 277 15.12 12.91 -0.40
N THR A 278 16.30 12.47 0.00
CA THR A 278 17.21 13.20 0.87
C THR A 278 18.44 13.66 0.10
N GLU A 279 19.16 14.64 0.64
CA GLU A 279 20.42 15.12 0.09
C GLU A 279 21.63 14.32 0.63
N ASP A 280 21.37 13.36 1.51
CA ASP A 280 22.37 12.49 2.08
C ASP A 280 22.79 11.43 1.05
N ARG A 281 24.08 11.38 0.73
CA ARG A 281 24.62 10.41 -0.24
C ARG A 281 24.66 8.98 0.28
N GLU A 282 24.73 8.79 1.61
CA GLU A 282 24.71 7.47 2.22
C GLU A 282 23.29 6.90 2.34
N ARG A 283 22.31 7.80 2.46
CA ARG A 283 20.89 7.47 2.54
C ARG A 283 20.08 8.35 1.61
N PRO A 284 20.08 8.08 0.31
CA PRO A 284 19.48 8.95 -0.70
C PRO A 284 17.95 9.08 -0.58
N PHE A 285 17.31 8.21 0.18
CA PHE A 285 15.89 8.29 0.49
C PHE A 285 15.58 7.68 1.85
N ALA A 286 14.43 8.04 2.42
CA ALA A 286 13.83 7.39 3.57
C ALA A 286 12.40 6.93 3.25
N ILE A 287 12.00 5.78 3.75
CA ILE A 287 10.64 5.24 3.57
C ILE A 287 9.74 5.85 4.64
N LEU A 288 8.69 6.55 4.22
CA LEU A 288 7.68 7.15 5.09
C LEU A 288 6.47 6.22 5.30
N SER A 289 6.15 5.40 4.30
CA SER A 289 5.06 4.44 4.36
C SER A 289 5.37 3.27 3.44
N TRP A 290 4.94 2.09 3.87
CA TRP A 290 5.03 0.85 3.08
C TRP A 290 3.71 0.08 3.22
N ARG A 291 3.19 -0.40 2.09
CA ARG A 291 2.01 -1.25 2.04
C ARG A 291 2.22 -2.35 1.02
N ASP A 292 2.05 -3.59 1.46
CA ASP A 292 1.95 -4.74 0.58
C ASP A 292 0.49 -4.92 0.14
N ASP A 293 0.25 -4.73 -1.15
CA ASP A 293 -1.06 -4.97 -1.76
C ASP A 293 -1.03 -6.29 -2.56
N SER A 294 -0.71 -7.37 -1.90
CA SER A 294 -0.71 -8.70 -2.54
C SER A 294 -2.10 -9.18 -2.99
N ILE A 295 -3.19 -8.48 -2.64
CA ILE A 295 -4.57 -8.91 -2.90
C ILE A 295 -5.45 -7.81 -3.56
N GLY A 296 -5.08 -6.52 -3.51
CA GLY A 296 -6.00 -5.40 -3.80
C GLY A 296 -5.95 -4.78 -5.19
N MET A 297 -4.87 -4.90 -5.95
CA MET A 297 -4.66 -4.12 -7.18
C MET A 297 -5.17 -4.75 -8.50
N LEU A 298 -5.92 -5.83 -8.45
CA LEU A 298 -6.55 -6.39 -9.66
C LEU A 298 -7.73 -5.55 -10.18
N ALA A 299 -8.23 -4.59 -9.41
CA ALA A 299 -9.44 -3.82 -9.76
C ALA A 299 -9.17 -2.47 -10.46
N ASP A 300 -8.00 -1.85 -10.30
CA ASP A 300 -7.73 -0.48 -10.80
C ASP A 300 -6.93 -0.41 -12.12
N SER A 301 -6.67 -1.52 -12.78
CA SER A 301 -5.88 -1.56 -14.04
C SER A 301 -6.71 -1.50 -15.32
N GLN A 302 -8.02 -1.25 -15.25
CA GLN A 302 -8.91 -1.15 -16.42
C GLN A 302 -9.69 0.18 -16.50
N GLN A 303 -9.14 1.28 -16.00
CA GLN A 303 -9.70 2.62 -16.32
C GLN A 303 -8.61 3.58 -16.79
#